data_38fa49c63818723985ebea13b848547e
#
_entry.id   38fa49c63818723985ebea13b848547e
#
_cell.length_a   1.000
_cell.length_b   1.000
_cell.length_c   1.000
_cell.angle_alpha   90.00
_cell.angle_beta   90.00
_cell.angle_gamma   90.00
#
_symmetry.space_group_name_H-M   'P 1'
#
loop_
_entity.id
_entity.type
_entity.pdbx_description
1 polymer ?
#
loop_
_entity_poly.entity_id
_entity_poly.type
_entity_poly.pdbx_seq_one_letter_code
_entity_poly.pdbx_strand_id
1 'polypeptide(L)'
;MARMFSPRTLVAVLGAGNPRARLRATRDGQAAVRLHLGAAALATGVLDALHDAAATTPELARRLGAVEESLLEAFLRVLAAAGWVRSSGEGWSLTAGGRAAVTDDLVRASYEAFGGFHTGLYRQLPEQLAGGPARRDVVEQGAVIARISAAFEPFVDDVLRRTVAAVAPRTVLDVGCGAGLQLAAMLEAAPAAQGWGVEADPAAAALARRTLEARGLGGRAHVVEADVRDLPGQGTGTQFDLALLANVVYYVPEEERSDLLAGVARLLRPGGTLLVVTTVATGQLFSRHFDLLLRAQEGRMSLPDADGLVAVLTKAGLRPGTPRPIAPGAPLIAVTATRTD
;
A
#
# COMPACT_ATOMS: atom_id res chain seq x y z
N MET A 1 -30.99 -19.78 33.29
CA MET A 1 -31.38 -19.86 31.89
C MET A 1 -31.49 -21.30 31.46
N ALA A 2 -32.68 -21.84 31.21
CA ALA A 2 -32.88 -23.21 30.74
C ALA A 2 -32.23 -23.38 29.37
N ARG A 3 -31.52 -24.50 29.17
CA ARG A 3 -30.91 -24.85 27.86
C ARG A 3 -32.06 -24.98 26.83
N MET A 4 -32.12 -24.07 25.90
CA MET A 4 -33.12 -24.00 24.82
C MET A 4 -33.00 -25.14 23.78
N PHE A 5 -31.94 -25.98 23.86
CA PHE A 5 -31.70 -27.01 22.87
C PHE A 5 -31.58 -28.40 23.56
N SER A 6 -32.21 -29.40 22.95
CA SER A 6 -32.05 -30.78 23.40
C SER A 6 -30.65 -31.31 23.03
N PRO A 7 -30.07 -32.26 23.80
CA PRO A 7 -28.82 -32.92 23.41
C PRO A 7 -28.89 -33.59 22.02
N ARG A 8 -30.08 -34.10 21.65
CA ARG A 8 -30.32 -34.67 20.30
C ARG A 8 -30.17 -33.66 19.19
N THR A 9 -30.66 -32.42 19.38
CA THR A 9 -30.52 -31.33 18.42
C THR A 9 -29.03 -30.98 18.23
N LEU A 10 -28.27 -30.92 19.33
CA LEU A 10 -26.85 -30.64 19.27
C LEU A 10 -26.08 -31.73 18.52
N VAL A 11 -26.38 -32.99 18.79
CA VAL A 11 -25.77 -34.13 18.07
C VAL A 11 -26.14 -34.14 16.61
N ALA A 12 -27.40 -33.84 16.25
CA ALA A 12 -27.84 -33.71 14.85
C ALA A 12 -27.14 -32.59 14.10
N VAL A 13 -26.96 -31.42 14.73
CA VAL A 13 -26.25 -30.26 14.13
C VAL A 13 -24.76 -30.56 13.94
N LEU A 14 -24.12 -31.20 14.92
CA LEU A 14 -22.71 -31.57 14.85
C LEU A 14 -22.45 -32.73 13.90
N GLY A 15 -23.39 -33.68 13.77
CA GLY A 15 -23.32 -34.79 12.82
C GLY A 15 -23.71 -34.47 11.39
N ALA A 16 -24.35 -33.31 11.14
CA ALA A 16 -24.81 -32.91 9.83
C ALA A 16 -23.69 -32.14 9.06
N GLY A 17 -22.93 -32.84 8.22
CA GLY A 17 -21.91 -32.26 7.34
C GLY A 17 -20.60 -31.96 8.08
N ASN A 18 -19.90 -30.88 7.66
CA ASN A 18 -18.59 -30.50 8.23
C ASN A 18 -18.72 -29.30 9.20
N PRO A 19 -18.84 -29.54 10.53
CA PRO A 19 -19.07 -28.48 11.51
C PRO A 19 -17.89 -27.48 11.60
N ARG A 20 -16.64 -27.94 11.37
CA ARG A 20 -15.47 -27.07 11.36
C ARG A 20 -15.49 -26.10 10.18
N ALA A 21 -15.86 -26.58 8.99
CA ALA A 21 -15.98 -25.74 7.80
C ALA A 21 -17.12 -24.70 7.97
N ARG A 22 -18.27 -25.10 8.54
CA ARG A 22 -19.37 -24.18 8.84
C ARG A 22 -18.94 -23.08 9.81
N LEU A 23 -18.24 -23.45 10.89
CA LEU A 23 -17.76 -22.48 11.87
C LEU A 23 -16.74 -21.52 11.25
N ARG A 24 -15.83 -22.03 10.39
CA ARG A 24 -14.87 -21.21 9.66
C ARG A 24 -15.60 -20.22 8.75
N ALA A 25 -16.50 -20.69 7.90
CA ALA A 25 -17.27 -19.84 6.99
C ALA A 25 -18.07 -18.74 7.73
N THR A 26 -18.64 -19.08 8.90
CA THR A 26 -19.33 -18.08 9.72
C THR A 26 -18.37 -17.02 10.28
N ARG A 27 -17.19 -17.42 10.75
CA ARG A 27 -16.16 -16.48 11.25
C ARG A 27 -15.64 -15.57 10.13
N ASP A 28 -15.36 -16.15 8.95
CA ASP A 28 -14.92 -15.39 7.78
C ASP A 28 -15.99 -14.38 7.35
N GLY A 29 -17.26 -14.79 7.34
CA GLY A 29 -18.40 -13.90 7.07
C GLY A 29 -18.50 -12.75 8.07
N GLN A 30 -18.34 -13.02 9.37
CA GLN A 30 -18.36 -11.98 10.41
C GLN A 30 -17.16 -11.03 10.28
N ALA A 31 -15.97 -11.53 9.93
CA ALA A 31 -14.80 -10.69 9.67
C ALA A 31 -15.03 -9.77 8.46
N ALA A 32 -15.60 -10.30 7.39
CA ALA A 32 -15.96 -9.52 6.21
C ALA A 32 -17.01 -8.43 6.53
N VAL A 33 -18.05 -8.76 7.34
CA VAL A 33 -19.03 -7.76 7.81
C VAL A 33 -18.34 -6.65 8.60
N ARG A 34 -17.42 -6.96 9.52
CA ARG A 34 -16.66 -5.95 10.28
C ARG A 34 -15.82 -5.05 9.40
N LEU A 35 -15.13 -5.62 8.41
CA LEU A 35 -14.31 -4.89 7.47
C LEU A 35 -15.16 -3.88 6.65
N HIS A 36 -16.22 -4.37 6.03
CA HIS A 36 -17.09 -3.53 5.22
C HIS A 36 -17.90 -2.54 6.04
N LEU A 37 -18.25 -2.86 7.29
CA LEU A 37 -18.85 -1.92 8.23
C LEU A 37 -17.91 -0.73 8.47
N GLY A 38 -16.62 -0.97 8.70
CA GLY A 38 -15.63 0.09 8.88
C GLY A 38 -15.48 0.97 7.64
N ALA A 39 -15.34 0.35 6.48
CA ALA A 39 -15.25 1.08 5.21
C ALA A 39 -16.51 1.92 4.95
N ALA A 40 -17.70 1.37 5.20
CA ALA A 40 -18.96 2.10 5.05
C ALA A 40 -19.10 3.27 6.03
N ALA A 41 -18.65 3.09 7.28
CA ALA A 41 -18.70 4.14 8.29
C ALA A 41 -17.79 5.34 7.94
N LEU A 42 -16.65 5.09 7.32
CA LEU A 42 -15.76 6.13 6.77
C LEU A 42 -16.36 6.77 5.52
N ALA A 43 -16.84 5.96 4.57
CA ALA A 43 -17.37 6.45 3.31
C ALA A 43 -18.65 7.31 3.48
N THR A 44 -19.48 7.00 4.49
CA THR A 44 -20.67 7.78 4.82
C THR A 44 -20.36 9.07 5.59
N GLY A 45 -19.14 9.24 6.09
CA GLY A 45 -18.76 10.38 6.93
C GLY A 45 -19.31 10.33 8.38
N VAL A 46 -19.99 9.24 8.77
CA VAL A 46 -20.57 9.11 10.12
C VAL A 46 -19.52 9.24 11.22
N LEU A 47 -18.34 8.62 11.04
CA LEU A 47 -17.29 8.69 12.04
C LEU A 47 -16.66 10.09 12.10
N ASP A 48 -16.48 10.75 10.97
CA ASP A 48 -15.94 12.12 10.91
C ASP A 48 -16.92 13.09 11.60
N ALA A 49 -18.22 13.00 11.29
CA ALA A 49 -19.24 13.85 11.93
C ALA A 49 -19.36 13.64 13.44
N LEU A 50 -19.12 12.41 13.94
CA LEU A 50 -19.07 12.10 15.38
C LEU A 50 -17.72 12.42 16.03
N HIS A 51 -16.67 12.59 15.26
CA HIS A 51 -15.38 13.07 15.75
C HIS A 51 -15.48 14.54 16.15
N ASP A 52 -16.15 15.34 15.34
CA ASP A 52 -16.32 16.77 15.58
C ASP A 52 -17.18 17.03 16.84
N ALA A 53 -18.31 16.31 17.00
CA ALA A 53 -19.15 16.39 18.19
C ALA A 53 -20.12 15.20 18.28
N ALA A 54 -20.46 14.80 19.51
CA ALA A 54 -21.57 13.90 19.79
C ALA A 54 -22.87 14.47 19.21
N ALA A 55 -23.75 13.58 18.72
CA ALA A 55 -24.99 13.99 18.05
C ALA A 55 -26.09 12.94 18.20
N THR A 56 -27.34 13.41 18.22
CA THR A 56 -28.51 12.56 18.08
C THR A 56 -28.66 12.06 16.63
N THR A 57 -29.46 11.01 16.41
CA THR A 57 -29.68 10.49 15.04
C THR A 57 -30.23 11.55 14.10
N PRO A 58 -31.25 12.38 14.46
CA PRO A 58 -31.71 13.45 13.60
C PRO A 58 -30.69 14.54 13.28
N GLU A 59 -29.78 14.85 14.22
CA GLU A 59 -28.68 15.79 13.99
C GLU A 59 -27.64 15.22 13.02
N LEU A 60 -27.27 13.94 13.18
CA LEU A 60 -26.40 13.26 12.24
C LEU A 60 -27.04 13.19 10.85
N ALA A 61 -28.28 12.83 10.75
CA ALA A 61 -29.03 12.80 9.49
C ALA A 61 -28.94 14.15 8.74
N ARG A 62 -29.14 15.25 9.45
CA ARG A 62 -28.97 16.60 8.86
C ARG A 62 -27.55 16.90 8.44
N ARG A 63 -26.55 16.58 9.27
CA ARG A 63 -25.12 16.80 8.93
C ARG A 63 -24.68 16.02 7.70
N LEU A 64 -25.18 14.79 7.56
CA LEU A 64 -24.81 13.86 6.49
C LEU A 64 -25.70 13.96 5.25
N GLY A 65 -26.80 14.76 5.31
CA GLY A 65 -27.81 14.77 4.25
C GLY A 65 -28.57 13.44 4.11
N ALA A 66 -28.63 12.64 5.20
CA ALA A 66 -29.30 11.35 5.19
C ALA A 66 -30.83 11.52 5.23
N VAL A 67 -31.51 10.94 4.26
CA VAL A 67 -33.00 11.01 4.14
C VAL A 67 -33.64 9.93 4.99
N GLU A 68 -33.04 8.77 5.14
CA GLU A 68 -33.57 7.59 5.83
C GLU A 68 -33.04 7.50 7.27
N GLU A 69 -33.63 8.29 8.19
CA GLU A 69 -33.21 8.32 9.61
C GLU A 69 -33.28 6.96 10.29
N SER A 70 -34.30 6.14 9.97
CA SER A 70 -34.45 4.79 10.54
C SER A 70 -33.36 3.85 10.14
N LEU A 71 -32.86 3.96 8.91
CA LEU A 71 -31.70 3.19 8.41
C LEU A 71 -30.42 3.68 9.06
N LEU A 72 -30.25 5.00 9.22
CA LEU A 72 -29.09 5.57 9.92
C LEU A 72 -29.05 5.09 11.38
N GLU A 73 -30.18 5.09 12.08
CA GLU A 73 -30.27 4.58 13.46
C GLU A 73 -29.90 3.09 13.54
N ALA A 74 -30.39 2.27 12.61
CA ALA A 74 -30.01 0.85 12.53
C ALA A 74 -28.51 0.67 12.26
N PHE A 75 -27.91 1.47 11.38
CA PHE A 75 -26.50 1.48 11.09
C PHE A 75 -25.65 1.85 12.32
N LEU A 76 -26.03 2.90 13.05
CA LEU A 76 -25.39 3.32 14.30
C LEU A 76 -25.42 2.23 15.37
N ARG A 77 -26.52 1.47 15.47
CA ARG A 77 -26.62 0.31 16.37
C ARG A 77 -25.66 -0.82 15.99
N VAL A 78 -25.46 -1.07 14.69
CA VAL A 78 -24.46 -2.05 14.22
C VAL A 78 -23.04 -1.56 14.55
N LEU A 79 -22.74 -0.28 14.35
CA LEU A 79 -21.48 0.33 14.73
C LEU A 79 -21.23 0.24 16.25
N ALA A 80 -22.30 0.41 17.06
CA ALA A 80 -22.21 0.25 18.52
C ALA A 80 -21.93 -1.21 18.91
N ALA A 81 -22.61 -2.17 18.30
CA ALA A 81 -22.34 -3.60 18.51
C ALA A 81 -20.92 -4.01 18.09
N ALA A 82 -20.35 -3.34 17.08
CA ALA A 82 -18.97 -3.52 16.66
C ALA A 82 -17.96 -2.76 17.53
N GLY A 83 -18.41 -1.90 18.45
CA GLY A 83 -17.56 -1.17 19.39
C GLY A 83 -16.94 0.12 18.83
N TRP A 84 -17.51 0.71 17.79
CA TRP A 84 -16.99 1.93 17.14
C TRP A 84 -17.66 3.20 17.69
N VAL A 85 -18.93 3.11 17.99
CA VAL A 85 -19.68 4.18 18.62
C VAL A 85 -20.34 3.68 19.90
N ARG A 86 -20.81 4.59 20.73
CA ARG A 86 -21.63 4.32 21.91
C ARG A 86 -22.81 5.27 21.94
N SER A 87 -23.95 4.77 22.40
CA SER A 87 -25.11 5.59 22.70
C SER A 87 -25.09 6.03 24.16
N SER A 88 -25.45 7.27 24.42
CA SER A 88 -25.74 7.84 25.73
C SER A 88 -27.06 8.62 25.68
N GLY A 89 -27.55 9.08 26.82
CA GLY A 89 -28.79 9.92 26.83
C GLY A 89 -28.67 11.20 25.99
N GLU A 90 -27.48 11.61 25.63
CA GLU A 90 -27.21 12.79 24.81
C GLU A 90 -26.98 12.47 23.32
N GLY A 91 -27.11 11.21 22.91
CA GLY A 91 -26.90 10.76 21.52
C GLY A 91 -25.73 9.79 21.33
N TRP A 92 -25.14 9.81 20.14
CA TRP A 92 -24.05 8.95 19.71
C TRP A 92 -22.70 9.66 19.85
N SER A 93 -21.68 8.91 20.24
CA SER A 93 -20.30 9.39 20.33
C SER A 93 -19.31 8.30 19.96
N LEU A 94 -18.10 8.66 19.50
CA LEU A 94 -17.05 7.70 19.19
C LEU A 94 -16.51 7.00 20.44
N THR A 95 -16.25 5.70 20.32
CA THR A 95 -15.36 4.97 21.23
C THR A 95 -13.90 5.26 20.90
N ALA A 96 -12.96 4.67 21.67
CA ALA A 96 -11.54 4.72 21.31
C ALA A 96 -11.27 4.09 19.94
N GLY A 97 -11.91 2.97 19.61
CA GLY A 97 -11.78 2.30 18.32
C GLY A 97 -12.29 3.13 17.15
N GLY A 98 -13.48 3.76 17.30
CA GLY A 98 -14.04 4.66 16.29
C GLY A 98 -13.17 5.91 16.11
N ARG A 99 -12.61 6.45 17.19
CA ARG A 99 -11.70 7.59 17.13
C ARG A 99 -10.41 7.24 16.38
N ALA A 100 -9.82 6.08 16.65
CA ALA A 100 -8.61 5.63 15.94
C ALA A 100 -8.82 5.54 14.42
N ALA A 101 -10.01 5.10 13.97
CA ALA A 101 -10.33 5.03 12.54
C ALA A 101 -10.41 6.41 11.85
N VAL A 102 -10.56 7.49 12.63
CA VAL A 102 -10.60 8.86 12.09
C VAL A 102 -9.23 9.55 12.24
N THR A 103 -8.57 9.36 13.38
CA THR A 103 -7.35 10.11 13.74
C THR A 103 -6.04 9.43 13.35
N ASP A 104 -6.07 8.12 13.09
CA ASP A 104 -4.92 7.35 12.59
C ASP A 104 -5.11 7.07 11.10
N ASP A 105 -4.35 7.77 10.28
CA ASP A 105 -4.46 7.70 8.83
C ASP A 105 -4.19 6.31 8.28
N LEU A 106 -3.31 5.53 8.91
CA LEU A 106 -3.03 4.15 8.49
C LEU A 106 -4.20 3.21 8.79
N VAL A 107 -4.85 3.38 9.95
CA VAL A 107 -6.07 2.62 10.29
C VAL A 107 -7.18 2.95 9.29
N ARG A 108 -7.38 4.23 9.00
CA ARG A 108 -8.35 4.71 8.01
C ARG A 108 -8.07 4.11 6.62
N ALA A 109 -6.85 4.27 6.12
CA ALA A 109 -6.41 3.75 4.82
C ALA A 109 -6.56 2.23 4.72
N SER A 110 -6.33 1.50 5.82
CA SER A 110 -6.54 0.04 5.86
C SER A 110 -8.01 -0.34 5.64
N TYR A 111 -8.95 0.33 6.29
CA TYR A 111 -10.37 0.06 6.05
C TYR A 111 -10.82 0.46 4.65
N GLU A 112 -10.36 1.61 4.15
CA GLU A 112 -10.66 2.09 2.80
C GLU A 112 -10.10 1.13 1.74
N ALA A 113 -8.85 0.69 1.85
CA ALA A 113 -8.21 -0.21 0.91
C ALA A 113 -8.82 -1.63 0.94
N PHE A 114 -8.83 -2.27 2.12
CA PHE A 114 -9.32 -3.65 2.25
C PHE A 114 -10.83 -3.77 2.07
N GLY A 115 -11.62 -2.81 2.57
CA GLY A 115 -13.06 -2.78 2.36
C GLY A 115 -13.46 -2.34 0.95
N GLY A 116 -12.56 -1.66 0.23
CA GLY A 116 -12.73 -1.18 -1.13
C GLY A 116 -12.11 -2.11 -2.17
N PHE A 117 -11.01 -1.66 -2.79
CA PHE A 117 -10.45 -2.31 -3.99
C PHE A 117 -9.87 -3.71 -3.73
N HIS A 118 -9.28 -3.99 -2.56
CA HIS A 118 -8.75 -5.31 -2.25
C HIS A 118 -9.83 -6.41 -2.27
N THR A 119 -10.94 -6.22 -1.55
CA THR A 119 -12.03 -7.22 -1.55
C THR A 119 -12.96 -7.07 -2.74
N GLY A 120 -13.02 -5.89 -3.36
CA GLY A 120 -13.70 -5.63 -4.63
C GLY A 120 -13.23 -6.52 -5.76
N LEU A 121 -11.93 -6.87 -5.79
CA LEU A 121 -11.35 -7.81 -6.72
C LEU A 121 -12.16 -9.12 -6.79
N TYR A 122 -12.45 -9.73 -5.65
CA TYR A 122 -13.12 -11.04 -5.62
C TYR A 122 -14.57 -11.03 -6.11
N ARG A 123 -15.23 -9.88 -6.04
CA ARG A 123 -16.57 -9.70 -6.63
C ARG A 123 -16.53 -9.60 -8.14
N GLN A 124 -15.50 -9.02 -8.70
CA GLN A 124 -15.30 -8.84 -10.15
C GLN A 124 -14.54 -10.00 -10.80
N LEU A 125 -13.86 -10.85 -10.00
CA LEU A 125 -13.01 -11.92 -10.51
C LEU A 125 -13.73 -12.88 -11.48
N PRO A 126 -14.99 -13.31 -11.26
CA PRO A 126 -15.68 -14.16 -12.23
C PRO A 126 -15.81 -13.52 -13.62
N GLU A 127 -16.10 -12.23 -13.69
CA GLU A 127 -16.19 -11.48 -14.95
C GLU A 127 -14.82 -11.35 -15.61
N GLN A 128 -13.78 -11.03 -14.85
CA GLN A 128 -12.41 -10.92 -15.37
C GLN A 128 -11.88 -12.26 -15.91
N LEU A 129 -12.14 -13.37 -15.21
CA LEU A 129 -11.78 -14.70 -15.70
C LEU A 129 -12.52 -15.09 -16.98
N ALA A 130 -13.68 -14.48 -17.24
CA ALA A 130 -14.43 -14.64 -18.49
C ALA A 130 -13.98 -13.67 -19.61
N GLY A 131 -12.88 -12.92 -19.41
CA GLY A 131 -12.35 -11.98 -20.39
C GLY A 131 -12.93 -10.57 -20.27
N GLY A 132 -13.54 -10.24 -19.14
CA GLY A 132 -13.99 -8.87 -18.82
C GLY A 132 -12.85 -7.86 -18.67
N PRO A 133 -13.17 -6.56 -18.49
CA PRO A 133 -12.18 -5.49 -18.49
C PRO A 133 -11.20 -5.63 -17.30
N ALA A 134 -9.94 -5.25 -17.57
CA ALA A 134 -8.93 -5.12 -16.51
C ALA A 134 -9.30 -3.98 -15.55
N ARG A 135 -8.80 -4.06 -14.33
CA ARG A 135 -9.00 -3.06 -13.28
C ARG A 135 -8.03 -1.89 -13.46
N ARG A 136 -8.39 -0.76 -12.86
CA ARG A 136 -7.60 0.46 -12.89
C ARG A 136 -7.33 1.03 -11.50
N ASP A 137 -7.32 0.16 -10.48
CA ASP A 137 -7.18 0.57 -9.09
C ASP A 137 -5.90 1.39 -8.83
N VAL A 138 -4.80 1.06 -9.52
CA VAL A 138 -3.52 1.79 -9.36
C VAL A 138 -3.68 3.27 -9.72
N VAL A 139 -4.48 3.56 -10.75
CA VAL A 139 -4.77 4.94 -11.19
C VAL A 139 -5.87 5.57 -10.33
N GLU A 140 -6.95 4.82 -10.08
CA GLU A 140 -8.16 5.35 -9.42
C GLU A 140 -8.01 5.48 -7.90
N GLN A 141 -7.18 4.63 -7.28
CA GLN A 141 -7.00 4.54 -5.82
C GLN A 141 -5.59 4.93 -5.36
N GLY A 142 -4.82 5.61 -6.19
CA GLY A 142 -3.42 5.95 -5.92
C GLY A 142 -3.20 6.61 -4.56
N ALA A 143 -4.10 7.51 -4.14
CA ALA A 143 -4.02 8.18 -2.84
C ALA A 143 -4.18 7.20 -1.65
N VAL A 144 -5.11 6.24 -1.74
CA VAL A 144 -5.31 5.22 -0.68
C VAL A 144 -4.14 4.24 -0.67
N ILE A 145 -3.64 3.85 -1.87
CA ILE A 145 -2.47 2.98 -2.02
C ILE A 145 -1.23 3.63 -1.38
N ALA A 146 -0.98 4.91 -1.62
CA ALA A 146 0.12 5.63 -1.01
C ALA A 146 0.01 5.65 0.53
N ARG A 147 -1.17 5.93 1.07
CA ARG A 147 -1.40 5.98 2.52
C ARG A 147 -1.23 4.61 3.19
N ILE A 148 -1.74 3.52 2.61
CA ILE A 148 -1.56 2.18 3.20
C ILE A 148 -0.11 1.71 3.08
N SER A 149 0.62 2.11 2.04
CA SER A 149 2.03 1.80 1.86
C SER A 149 2.92 2.45 2.92
N ALA A 150 2.48 3.56 3.51
CA ALA A 150 3.18 4.25 4.60
C ALA A 150 3.42 3.36 5.83
N ALA A 151 2.67 2.27 6.00
CA ALA A 151 2.92 1.25 7.04
C ALA A 151 4.35 0.68 6.99
N PHE A 152 4.95 0.64 5.82
CA PHE A 152 6.27 0.07 5.60
C PHE A 152 7.40 1.12 5.55
N GLU A 153 7.06 2.41 5.54
CA GLU A 153 8.05 3.49 5.47
C GLU A 153 9.16 3.41 6.52
N PRO A 154 8.88 3.11 7.81
CA PRO A 154 9.95 3.01 8.80
C PRO A 154 10.99 1.94 8.49
N PHE A 155 10.57 0.83 7.88
CA PHE A 155 11.46 -0.27 7.48
C PHE A 155 12.27 0.09 6.24
N VAL A 156 11.65 0.76 5.28
CA VAL A 156 12.30 1.26 4.06
C VAL A 156 13.33 2.32 4.44
N ASP A 157 12.97 3.26 5.30
CA ASP A 157 13.85 4.35 5.77
C ASP A 157 15.08 3.81 6.51
N ASP A 158 14.92 2.80 7.38
CA ASP A 158 16.03 2.17 8.09
C ASP A 158 17.04 1.50 7.12
N VAL A 159 16.54 0.76 6.13
CA VAL A 159 17.41 0.15 5.10
C VAL A 159 18.08 1.22 4.25
N LEU A 160 17.34 2.26 3.88
CA LEU A 160 17.81 3.36 3.07
C LEU A 160 18.96 4.11 3.77
N ARG A 161 18.77 4.51 5.05
CA ARG A 161 19.80 5.18 5.86
C ARG A 161 21.07 4.34 6.00
N ARG A 162 20.91 3.04 6.25
CA ARG A 162 22.07 2.12 6.31
C ARG A 162 22.80 2.03 4.98
N THR A 163 22.07 1.99 3.88
CA THR A 163 22.68 1.94 2.53
C THR A 163 23.39 3.25 2.21
N VAL A 164 22.77 4.39 2.51
CA VAL A 164 23.39 5.72 2.33
C VAL A 164 24.66 5.84 3.17
N ALA A 165 24.64 5.39 4.43
CA ALA A 165 25.84 5.41 5.29
C ALA A 165 26.96 4.53 4.77
N ALA A 166 26.66 3.37 4.17
CA ALA A 166 27.62 2.44 3.61
C ALA A 166 28.24 2.94 2.28
N VAL A 167 27.41 3.58 1.44
CA VAL A 167 27.85 4.08 0.10
C VAL A 167 28.48 5.47 0.20
N ALA A 168 28.06 6.30 1.16
CA ALA A 168 28.45 7.70 1.30
C ALA A 168 28.31 8.49 -0.03
N PRO A 169 27.11 8.49 -0.66
CA PRO A 169 26.92 8.99 -2.02
C PRO A 169 27.06 10.52 -2.09
N ARG A 170 27.55 11.02 -3.21
CA ARG A 170 27.48 12.44 -3.59
C ARG A 170 26.32 12.72 -4.54
N THR A 171 25.87 11.71 -5.28
CA THR A 171 24.76 11.79 -6.20
C THR A 171 23.82 10.63 -5.98
N VAL A 172 22.52 10.94 -5.80
CA VAL A 172 21.47 9.93 -5.57
C VAL A 172 20.37 10.05 -6.60
N LEU A 173 19.80 8.92 -7.00
CA LEU A 173 18.65 8.83 -7.90
C LEU A 173 17.52 8.05 -7.22
N ASP A 174 16.31 8.58 -7.24
CA ASP A 174 15.08 7.91 -6.81
C ASP A 174 14.20 7.67 -8.05
N VAL A 175 14.07 6.41 -8.41
CA VAL A 175 13.35 5.97 -9.62
C VAL A 175 11.91 5.63 -9.26
N GLY A 176 10.95 6.41 -9.80
CA GLY A 176 9.56 6.37 -9.36
C GLY A 176 9.41 7.01 -7.98
N CYS A 177 9.87 8.25 -7.85
CA CYS A 177 10.01 8.91 -6.54
C CYS A 177 8.67 9.25 -5.86
N GLY A 178 7.54 9.13 -6.56
CA GLY A 178 6.22 9.40 -6.01
C GLY A 178 6.14 10.78 -5.34
N ALA A 179 5.81 10.81 -4.06
CA ALA A 179 5.75 12.04 -3.27
C ALA A 179 7.13 12.59 -2.82
N GLY A 180 8.25 11.96 -3.21
CA GLY A 180 9.61 12.39 -2.90
C GLY A 180 10.09 12.11 -1.49
N LEU A 181 9.40 11.26 -0.73
CA LEU A 181 9.73 10.97 0.68
C LEU A 181 11.06 10.24 0.80
N GLN A 182 11.30 9.23 -0.03
CA GLN A 182 12.55 8.45 -0.02
C GLN A 182 13.72 9.28 -0.55
N LEU A 183 13.51 10.11 -1.56
CA LEU A 183 14.52 11.06 -2.03
C LEU A 183 14.92 12.05 -0.92
N ALA A 184 13.93 12.59 -0.19
CA ALA A 184 14.19 13.44 0.95
C ALA A 184 15.00 12.72 2.03
N ALA A 185 14.63 11.47 2.38
CA ALA A 185 15.34 10.68 3.37
C ALA A 185 16.81 10.39 2.96
N MET A 186 17.07 10.12 1.67
CA MET A 186 18.44 9.99 1.15
C MET A 186 19.26 11.26 1.31
N LEU A 187 18.68 12.42 0.96
CA LEU A 187 19.34 13.72 1.04
C LEU A 187 19.56 14.19 2.48
N GLU A 188 18.64 13.87 3.41
CA GLU A 188 18.80 14.10 4.84
C GLU A 188 19.93 13.25 5.45
N ALA A 189 20.02 11.98 5.00
CA ALA A 189 21.08 11.06 5.44
C ALA A 189 22.45 11.37 4.82
N ALA A 190 22.48 12.05 3.65
CA ALA A 190 23.70 12.48 2.95
C ALA A 190 23.68 14.01 2.71
N PRO A 191 24.04 14.85 3.71
CA PRO A 191 23.90 16.32 3.62
C PRO A 191 24.70 16.97 2.47
N ALA A 192 25.77 16.34 1.98
CA ALA A 192 26.58 16.83 0.86
C ALA A 192 26.09 16.32 -0.52
N ALA A 193 25.08 15.45 -0.56
CA ALA A 193 24.64 14.86 -1.81
C ALA A 193 23.67 15.78 -2.59
N GLN A 194 23.69 15.62 -3.91
CA GLN A 194 22.67 16.09 -4.85
C GLN A 194 21.74 14.93 -5.19
N GLY A 195 20.43 15.19 -5.36
CA GLY A 195 19.43 14.16 -5.59
C GLY A 195 18.59 14.42 -6.82
N TRP A 196 18.26 13.35 -7.52
CA TRP A 196 17.32 13.36 -8.64
C TRP A 196 16.18 12.39 -8.34
N GLY A 197 14.95 12.86 -8.50
CA GLY A 197 13.74 12.05 -8.50
C GLY A 197 13.17 11.98 -9.89
N VAL A 198 12.73 10.81 -10.31
CA VAL A 198 12.03 10.62 -11.59
C VAL A 198 10.65 10.07 -11.32
N GLU A 199 9.63 10.72 -11.87
CA GLU A 199 8.24 10.34 -11.67
C GLU A 199 7.43 10.59 -12.94
N ALA A 200 6.65 9.60 -13.36
CA ALA A 200 5.85 9.69 -14.57
C ALA A 200 4.52 10.44 -14.37
N ASP A 201 3.96 10.37 -13.15
CA ASP A 201 2.72 11.08 -12.82
C ASP A 201 3.00 12.56 -12.51
N PRO A 202 2.45 13.50 -13.29
CA PRO A 202 2.67 14.94 -13.08
C PRO A 202 2.21 15.43 -11.69
N ALA A 203 1.12 14.87 -11.15
CA ALA A 203 0.61 15.25 -9.83
C ALA A 203 1.53 14.77 -8.71
N ALA A 204 2.05 13.54 -8.80
CA ALA A 204 3.03 12.99 -7.88
C ALA A 204 4.36 13.75 -7.98
N ALA A 205 4.86 14.05 -9.18
CA ALA A 205 6.05 14.86 -9.40
C ALA A 205 5.92 16.27 -8.80
N ALA A 206 4.77 16.91 -8.97
CA ALA A 206 4.49 18.20 -8.32
C ALA A 206 4.44 18.10 -6.81
N LEU A 207 3.89 17.00 -6.26
CA LEU A 207 3.90 16.74 -4.81
C LEU A 207 5.33 16.51 -4.30
N ALA A 208 6.16 15.75 -5.02
CA ALA A 208 7.57 15.55 -4.68
C ALA A 208 8.32 16.87 -4.55
N ARG A 209 8.16 17.79 -5.50
CA ARG A 209 8.78 19.13 -5.45
C ARG A 209 8.35 19.88 -4.18
N ARG A 210 7.06 19.91 -3.87
CA ARG A 210 6.55 20.55 -2.63
C ARG A 210 7.10 19.89 -1.36
N THR A 211 7.17 18.57 -1.32
CA THR A 211 7.74 17.83 -0.19
C THR A 211 9.20 18.20 0.05
N LEU A 212 10.00 18.24 -1.01
CA LEU A 212 11.42 18.58 -0.95
C LEU A 212 11.66 20.03 -0.55
N GLU A 213 10.86 20.96 -1.07
CA GLU A 213 10.90 22.38 -0.67
C GLU A 213 10.53 22.57 0.80
N ALA A 214 9.44 21.93 1.27
CA ALA A 214 8.99 22.01 2.65
C ALA A 214 10.03 21.47 3.67
N ARG A 215 10.90 20.54 3.21
CA ARG A 215 12.02 20.01 4.01
C ARG A 215 13.33 20.79 3.83
N GLY A 216 13.32 21.91 3.08
CA GLY A 216 14.52 22.71 2.83
C GLY A 216 15.54 22.05 1.91
N LEU A 217 15.11 21.07 1.10
CA LEU A 217 15.97 20.28 0.20
C LEU A 217 15.94 20.78 -1.25
N GLY A 218 15.10 21.76 -1.60
CA GLY A 218 14.89 22.23 -2.97
C GLY A 218 16.18 22.68 -3.69
N GLY A 219 17.17 23.21 -2.98
CA GLY A 219 18.47 23.58 -3.56
C GLY A 219 19.39 22.38 -3.90
N ARG A 220 19.05 21.17 -3.48
CA ARG A 220 19.84 19.94 -3.70
C ARG A 220 19.04 18.83 -4.38
N ALA A 221 17.78 19.05 -4.70
CA ALA A 221 16.87 18.06 -5.26
C ALA A 221 16.32 18.53 -6.60
N HIS A 222 16.33 17.62 -7.58
CA HIS A 222 15.81 17.84 -8.94
C HIS A 222 14.75 16.78 -9.22
N VAL A 223 13.51 17.19 -9.54
CA VAL A 223 12.43 16.27 -9.90
C VAL A 223 12.15 16.37 -11.39
N VAL A 224 12.38 15.26 -12.11
CA VAL A 224 12.14 15.09 -13.53
C VAL A 224 10.83 14.36 -13.74
N GLU A 225 9.92 14.95 -14.50
CA GLU A 225 8.68 14.32 -14.94
C GLU A 225 8.98 13.50 -16.20
N ALA A 226 9.13 12.18 -16.04
CA ALA A 226 9.46 11.27 -17.12
C ALA A 226 9.06 9.83 -16.75
N ASP A 227 8.80 9.01 -17.76
CA ASP A 227 8.77 7.56 -17.57
C ASP A 227 10.20 7.06 -17.28
N VAL A 228 10.31 6.22 -16.27
CA VAL A 228 11.59 5.64 -15.87
C VAL A 228 12.27 4.86 -17.00
N ARG A 229 11.48 4.33 -17.94
CA ARG A 229 11.97 3.60 -19.11
C ARG A 229 12.66 4.49 -20.15
N ASP A 230 12.35 5.78 -20.14
CA ASP A 230 12.89 6.77 -21.07
C ASP A 230 14.14 7.52 -20.54
N LEU A 231 14.51 7.27 -19.28
CA LEU A 231 15.62 7.96 -18.60
C LEU A 231 16.96 7.91 -19.33
N PRO A 232 17.39 6.80 -19.94
CA PRO A 232 18.67 6.75 -20.64
C PRO A 232 18.79 7.72 -21.83
N GLY A 233 17.65 8.17 -22.38
CA GLY A 233 17.60 9.10 -23.52
C GLY A 233 17.46 10.58 -23.13
N GLN A 234 16.98 10.89 -21.94
CA GLN A 234 16.74 12.27 -21.48
C GLN A 234 17.90 12.92 -20.72
N GLY A 235 19.07 12.26 -20.68
CA GLY A 235 20.34 12.74 -20.21
C GLY A 235 20.32 13.69 -19.01
N THR A 236 20.42 13.17 -17.80
CA THR A 236 20.80 14.03 -16.67
C THR A 236 22.25 14.51 -16.77
N GLY A 237 23.04 13.93 -17.70
CA GLY A 237 24.48 14.15 -17.80
C GLY A 237 25.26 13.68 -16.55
N THR A 238 24.56 13.20 -15.54
CA THR A 238 25.10 12.85 -14.22
C THR A 238 25.12 11.32 -14.06
N GLN A 239 26.23 10.79 -13.57
CA GLN A 239 26.30 9.41 -13.09
C GLN A 239 26.06 9.38 -11.58
N PHE A 240 25.30 8.37 -11.12
CA PHE A 240 24.87 8.27 -9.74
C PHE A 240 25.71 7.29 -8.92
N ASP A 241 25.99 7.65 -7.67
CA ASP A 241 26.63 6.77 -6.68
C ASP A 241 25.66 5.75 -6.14
N LEU A 242 24.40 6.19 -5.92
CA LEU A 242 23.32 5.37 -5.38
C LEU A 242 22.04 5.65 -6.16
N ALA A 243 21.39 4.59 -6.63
CA ALA A 243 20.01 4.65 -7.12
C ALA A 243 19.09 3.84 -6.22
N LEU A 244 17.88 4.31 -6.02
CA LEU A 244 16.79 3.63 -5.34
C LEU A 244 15.71 3.25 -6.36
N LEU A 245 15.17 2.04 -6.23
CA LEU A 245 13.98 1.56 -6.91
C LEU A 245 13.07 0.92 -5.87
N ALA A 246 12.17 1.73 -5.29
CA ALA A 246 11.30 1.31 -4.18
C ALA A 246 9.86 1.10 -4.65
N ASN A 247 9.37 -0.13 -4.56
CA ASN A 247 8.00 -0.51 -4.91
C ASN A 247 7.58 -0.19 -6.35
N VAL A 248 8.52 -0.19 -7.30
CA VAL A 248 8.29 0.11 -8.73
C VAL A 248 8.30 -1.15 -9.59
N VAL A 249 9.18 -2.11 -9.30
CA VAL A 249 9.45 -3.28 -10.16
C VAL A 249 8.18 -4.05 -10.54
N TYR A 250 7.25 -4.21 -9.63
CA TYR A 250 6.02 -5.00 -9.87
C TYR A 250 4.98 -4.27 -10.74
N TYR A 251 5.12 -2.96 -10.98
CA TYR A 251 4.29 -2.21 -11.94
C TYR A 251 4.78 -2.37 -13.38
N VAL A 252 6.01 -2.85 -13.56
CA VAL A 252 6.60 -3.08 -14.89
C VAL A 252 6.33 -4.51 -15.32
N PRO A 253 5.86 -4.75 -16.57
CA PRO A 253 5.70 -6.08 -17.14
C PRO A 253 6.96 -6.92 -16.97
N GLU A 254 6.81 -8.20 -16.68
CA GLU A 254 7.93 -9.08 -16.35
C GLU A 254 9.02 -9.08 -17.43
N GLU A 255 8.61 -9.09 -18.69
CA GLU A 255 9.48 -9.06 -19.86
C GLU A 255 10.27 -7.76 -20.03
N GLU A 256 9.78 -6.64 -19.49
CA GLU A 256 10.40 -5.31 -19.59
C GLU A 256 11.34 -4.99 -18.41
N ARG A 257 11.29 -5.77 -17.32
CA ARG A 257 12.08 -5.52 -16.10
C ARG A 257 13.57 -5.53 -16.34
N SER A 258 14.05 -6.44 -17.22
CA SER A 258 15.48 -6.52 -17.58
C SER A 258 15.96 -5.22 -18.22
N ASP A 259 15.19 -4.65 -19.13
CA ASP A 259 15.55 -3.44 -19.86
C ASP A 259 15.49 -2.21 -18.95
N LEU A 260 14.46 -2.13 -18.08
CA LEU A 260 14.37 -1.12 -17.04
C LEU A 260 15.64 -1.13 -16.15
N LEU A 261 15.98 -2.29 -15.58
CA LEU A 261 17.11 -2.41 -14.67
C LEU A 261 18.44 -2.16 -15.37
N ALA A 262 18.59 -2.57 -16.64
CA ALA A 262 19.77 -2.23 -17.45
C ALA A 262 19.81 -0.72 -17.74
N GLY A 263 18.68 -0.06 -17.93
CA GLY A 263 18.57 1.39 -18.04
C GLY A 263 19.10 2.09 -16.79
N VAL A 264 18.60 1.69 -15.62
CA VAL A 264 19.04 2.24 -14.33
C VAL A 264 20.53 1.94 -14.07
N ALA A 265 21.01 0.74 -14.40
CA ALA A 265 22.40 0.37 -14.26
C ALA A 265 23.34 1.30 -15.07
N ARG A 266 22.93 1.72 -16.28
CA ARG A 266 23.72 2.67 -17.09
C ARG A 266 23.83 4.06 -16.47
N LEU A 267 22.88 4.47 -15.66
CA LEU A 267 22.89 5.74 -14.94
C LEU A 267 23.81 5.73 -13.71
N LEU A 268 24.11 4.55 -13.15
CA LEU A 268 25.08 4.42 -12.08
C LEU A 268 26.51 4.61 -12.64
N ARG A 269 27.43 5.17 -11.84
CA ARG A 269 28.85 5.11 -12.14
C ARG A 269 29.38 3.66 -12.01
N PRO A 270 30.51 3.31 -12.59
CA PRO A 270 31.19 2.05 -12.27
C PRO A 270 31.39 1.91 -10.76
N GLY A 271 31.00 0.77 -10.19
CA GLY A 271 30.98 0.54 -8.74
C GLY A 271 29.82 1.21 -8.00
N GLY A 272 28.93 1.96 -8.68
CA GLY A 272 27.72 2.55 -8.09
C GLY A 272 26.72 1.48 -7.66
N THR A 273 25.87 1.82 -6.69
CA THR A 273 24.94 0.89 -6.05
C THR A 273 23.50 1.17 -6.45
N LEU A 274 22.76 0.13 -6.82
CA LEU A 274 21.29 0.12 -6.89
C LEU A 274 20.75 -0.54 -5.63
N LEU A 275 19.86 0.14 -4.92
CA LEU A 275 19.02 -0.44 -3.87
C LEU A 275 17.63 -0.70 -4.46
N VAL A 276 17.21 -1.96 -4.50
CA VAL A 276 15.83 -2.34 -4.83
C VAL A 276 15.11 -2.72 -3.55
N VAL A 277 13.99 -2.07 -3.28
CA VAL A 277 13.03 -2.44 -2.22
C VAL A 277 11.73 -2.83 -2.90
N THR A 278 11.23 -4.03 -2.65
CA THR A 278 10.02 -4.50 -3.33
C THR A 278 9.31 -5.59 -2.55
N THR A 279 7.98 -5.65 -2.71
CA THR A 279 7.20 -6.82 -2.32
C THR A 279 7.47 -7.95 -3.30
N VAL A 280 7.61 -9.18 -2.78
CA VAL A 280 7.88 -10.38 -3.59
C VAL A 280 6.79 -11.42 -3.46
N ALA A 281 6.67 -12.27 -4.48
CA ALA A 281 5.79 -13.42 -4.48
C ALA A 281 6.30 -14.48 -3.50
N THR A 282 5.48 -14.84 -2.51
CA THR A 282 5.75 -15.88 -1.51
C THR A 282 4.57 -16.83 -1.36
N GLY A 283 4.66 -17.84 -0.49
CA GLY A 283 3.54 -18.72 -0.11
C GLY A 283 2.50 -18.08 0.81
N GLN A 284 2.73 -16.87 1.30
CA GLN A 284 1.82 -16.18 2.21
C GLN A 284 0.55 -15.72 1.51
N LEU A 285 -0.60 -15.82 2.20
CA LEU A 285 -1.90 -15.42 1.64
C LEU A 285 -1.90 -13.98 1.12
N PHE A 286 -1.36 -13.04 1.89
CA PHE A 286 -1.34 -11.63 1.48
C PHE A 286 -0.50 -11.41 0.22
N SER A 287 0.67 -12.05 0.12
CA SER A 287 1.52 -11.97 -1.08
C SER A 287 0.81 -12.52 -2.32
N ARG A 288 0.15 -13.68 -2.20
CA ARG A 288 -0.63 -14.27 -3.30
C ARG A 288 -1.84 -13.42 -3.69
N HIS A 289 -2.51 -12.83 -2.70
CA HIS A 289 -3.60 -11.90 -2.93
C HIS A 289 -3.11 -10.64 -3.67
N PHE A 290 -1.98 -10.08 -3.24
CA PHE A 290 -1.43 -8.88 -3.88
C PHE A 290 -0.95 -9.15 -5.31
N ASP A 291 -0.32 -10.30 -5.57
CA ASP A 291 0.02 -10.73 -6.94
C ASP A 291 -1.23 -10.87 -7.82
N LEU A 292 -2.31 -11.47 -7.30
CA LEU A 292 -3.57 -11.56 -8.02
C LEU A 292 -4.16 -10.17 -8.31
N LEU A 293 -4.11 -9.26 -7.33
CA LEU A 293 -4.59 -7.88 -7.48
C LEU A 293 -3.83 -7.15 -8.59
N LEU A 294 -2.51 -7.30 -8.65
CA LEU A 294 -1.66 -6.72 -9.69
C LEU A 294 -1.97 -7.31 -11.08
N ARG A 295 -2.11 -8.64 -11.18
CA ARG A 295 -2.44 -9.32 -12.45
C ARG A 295 -3.82 -8.95 -13.00
N ALA A 296 -4.72 -8.51 -12.12
CA ALA A 296 -6.04 -8.03 -12.48
C ALA A 296 -6.06 -6.59 -13.03
N GLN A 297 -4.94 -5.85 -12.91
CA GLN A 297 -4.82 -4.48 -13.41
C GLN A 297 -4.49 -4.41 -14.89
N GLU A 298 -4.76 -3.27 -15.51
CA GLU A 298 -4.13 -2.90 -16.78
C GLU A 298 -2.60 -2.91 -16.66
N GLY A 299 -1.88 -3.25 -17.73
CA GLY A 299 -0.41 -3.14 -17.79
C GLY A 299 0.36 -4.41 -17.41
N ARG A 300 -0.28 -5.56 -17.24
CA ARG A 300 0.38 -6.87 -17.01
C ARG A 300 1.35 -6.88 -15.82
N MET A 301 0.92 -6.28 -14.72
CA MET A 301 1.68 -6.17 -13.48
C MET A 301 1.73 -7.52 -12.73
N SER A 302 2.83 -7.80 -12.04
CA SER A 302 2.96 -9.00 -11.20
C SER A 302 4.07 -8.83 -10.17
N LEU A 303 3.97 -9.56 -9.03
CA LEU A 303 5.08 -9.59 -8.09
C LEU A 303 6.28 -10.37 -8.67
N PRO A 304 7.51 -9.86 -8.54
CA PRO A 304 8.71 -10.68 -8.77
C PRO A 304 8.84 -11.72 -7.65
N ASP A 305 9.42 -12.86 -7.93
CA ASP A 305 10.02 -13.69 -6.88
C ASP A 305 11.47 -13.23 -6.59
N ALA A 306 12.00 -13.61 -5.44
CA ALA A 306 13.30 -13.12 -5.00
C ALA A 306 14.45 -13.61 -5.88
N ASP A 307 14.42 -14.86 -6.35
CA ASP A 307 15.46 -15.46 -7.18
C ASP A 307 15.38 -14.90 -8.60
N GLY A 308 14.19 -14.73 -9.15
CA GLY A 308 13.94 -14.07 -10.43
C GLY A 308 14.44 -12.63 -10.44
N LEU A 309 14.24 -11.88 -9.34
CA LEU A 309 14.77 -10.53 -9.20
C LEU A 309 16.32 -10.52 -9.26
N VAL A 310 16.97 -11.44 -8.55
CA VAL A 310 18.44 -11.59 -8.59
C VAL A 310 18.92 -11.92 -10.02
N ALA A 311 18.24 -12.82 -10.71
CA ALA A 311 18.57 -13.19 -12.08
C ALA A 311 18.45 -12.00 -13.06
N VAL A 312 17.37 -11.21 -12.94
CA VAL A 312 17.15 -10.02 -13.78
C VAL A 312 18.17 -8.93 -13.48
N LEU A 313 18.54 -8.68 -12.23
CA LEU A 313 19.61 -7.76 -11.85
C LEU A 313 20.96 -8.18 -12.44
N THR A 314 21.27 -9.48 -12.39
CA THR A 314 22.51 -10.04 -12.98
C THR A 314 22.52 -9.84 -14.49
N LYS A 315 21.41 -10.13 -15.18
CA LYS A 315 21.27 -9.92 -16.62
C LYS A 315 21.40 -8.44 -17.02
N ALA A 316 21.01 -7.53 -16.13
CA ALA A 316 21.15 -6.08 -16.32
C ALA A 316 22.59 -5.55 -16.14
N GLY A 317 23.59 -6.42 -15.89
CA GLY A 317 24.99 -6.02 -15.71
C GLY A 317 25.30 -5.55 -14.27
N LEU A 318 24.44 -5.94 -13.33
CA LEU A 318 24.65 -5.64 -11.91
C LEU A 318 25.13 -6.92 -11.18
N ARG A 319 25.86 -6.73 -10.10
CA ARG A 319 26.24 -7.80 -9.16
C ARG A 319 25.34 -7.69 -7.92
N PRO A 320 24.24 -8.47 -7.83
CA PRO A 320 23.33 -8.40 -6.71
C PRO A 320 23.92 -9.07 -5.46
N GLY A 321 23.61 -8.49 -4.30
CA GLY A 321 23.76 -9.12 -3.01
C GLY A 321 22.59 -10.06 -2.69
N THR A 322 22.62 -10.68 -1.52
CA THR A 322 21.54 -11.55 -1.05
C THR A 322 20.28 -10.73 -0.71
N PRO A 323 19.11 -11.10 -1.24
CA PRO A 323 17.83 -10.50 -0.83
C PRO A 323 17.62 -10.65 0.68
N ARG A 324 17.18 -9.59 1.35
CA ARG A 324 16.95 -9.60 2.80
C ARG A 324 15.53 -9.12 3.11
N PRO A 325 14.74 -9.87 3.90
CA PRO A 325 13.48 -9.34 4.45
C PRO A 325 13.76 -8.10 5.28
N ILE A 326 12.93 -7.07 5.12
CA ILE A 326 13.09 -5.81 5.85
C ILE A 326 11.95 -5.53 6.84
N ALA A 327 10.81 -6.19 6.68
CA ALA A 327 9.67 -6.05 7.58
C ALA A 327 9.24 -7.42 8.13
N PRO A 328 9.08 -7.58 9.46
CA PRO A 328 8.68 -8.84 10.06
C PRO A 328 7.33 -9.31 9.53
N GLY A 329 7.26 -10.56 9.05
CA GLY A 329 6.03 -11.18 8.56
C GLY A 329 5.47 -10.64 7.24
N ALA A 330 6.08 -9.59 6.66
CA ALA A 330 5.70 -9.06 5.35
C ALA A 330 6.62 -9.60 4.24
N PRO A 331 6.08 -9.79 3.01
CA PRO A 331 6.87 -10.25 1.87
C PRO A 331 7.66 -9.09 1.22
N LEU A 332 8.20 -8.19 2.02
CA LEU A 332 8.96 -7.02 1.60
C LEU A 332 10.46 -7.28 1.79
N ILE A 333 11.22 -7.16 0.70
CA ILE A 333 12.67 -7.39 0.69
C ILE A 333 13.45 -6.18 0.21
N ALA A 334 14.71 -6.12 0.58
CA ALA A 334 15.70 -5.24 -0.02
C ALA A 334 16.83 -6.06 -0.65
N VAL A 335 17.31 -5.59 -1.81
CA VAL A 335 18.48 -6.12 -2.50
C VAL A 335 19.37 -4.95 -2.91
N THR A 336 20.62 -4.96 -2.50
CA THR A 336 21.63 -4.06 -3.05
C THR A 336 22.32 -4.75 -4.23
N ALA A 337 22.56 -4.02 -5.32
CA ALA A 337 23.30 -4.53 -6.46
C ALA A 337 24.32 -3.48 -6.91
N THR A 338 25.55 -3.91 -7.22
CA THR A 338 26.63 -3.00 -7.63
C THR A 338 26.81 -3.08 -9.14
N ARG A 339 26.93 -1.92 -9.82
CA ARG A 339 27.29 -1.90 -11.24
C ARG A 339 28.69 -2.47 -11.41
N THR A 340 28.81 -3.50 -12.24
CA THR A 340 30.10 -3.96 -12.76
C THR A 340 30.55 -3.05 -13.89
N ASP A 341 31.83 -3.01 -14.14
CA ASP A 341 32.46 -2.16 -15.19
C ASP A 341 31.90 -2.47 -16.59
#